data_599e2c38257f7d67a8bb75692603a14a
#
_entry.id   599e2c38257f7d67a8bb75692603a14a
#
_cell.length_a   1.000
_cell.length_b   1.000
_cell.length_c   1.000
_cell.angle_alpha   90.00
_cell.angle_beta   90.00
_cell.angle_gamma   90.00
#
_symmetry.space_group_name_H-M   'P 1'
#
loop_
_entity.id
_entity.type
_entity.pdbx_description
1 polymer ?
#
loop_
_entity_poly.entity_id
_entity_poly.type
_entity_poly.pdbx_seq_one_letter_code
_entity_poly.pdbx_strand_id
1 'polypeptide(L)'
;MYKRQSVYRAIEDNTNLYIQAPTGVGKTLSTVFPAVQALGQQMSDKIFYLTSKTITRTVAEDTYAILRDNGLHMRTVTLTAKDKICPLDERNCNPVACPYAKGHFDRINDAVYDIITSQMVIGRDNVMEYANRHNVCPFEMSLDVSYWCDGIICDYNYVFDPDASLKRYFGNGAKGDYVFLVDEAHNLVDRAREMYSAVLK
;
A
#
# COMPACT_ATOMS: atom_id res chain seq x y z
N MET A 1 22.33 -9.09 12.19
CA MET A 1 22.37 -7.88 13.04
C MET A 1 22.65 -6.61 12.23
N TYR A 2 23.69 -6.55 11.39
CA TYR A 2 24.04 -5.35 10.60
C TYR A 2 22.96 -4.81 9.66
N LYS A 3 22.17 -5.66 8.99
CA LYS A 3 21.17 -5.20 8.00
C LYS A 3 20.06 -4.33 8.63
N ARG A 4 19.56 -4.71 9.81
CA ARG A 4 18.52 -3.93 10.51
C ARG A 4 19.01 -2.54 10.91
N GLN A 5 20.23 -2.46 11.43
CA GLN A 5 20.86 -1.19 11.80
C GLN A 5 21.10 -0.29 10.57
N SER A 6 21.48 -0.89 9.43
CA SER A 6 21.68 -0.11 8.20
C SER A 6 20.38 0.48 7.67
N VAL A 7 19.26 -0.27 7.73
CA VAL A 7 17.94 0.26 7.32
C VAL A 7 17.51 1.41 8.24
N TYR A 8 17.63 1.22 9.55
CA TYR A 8 17.27 2.26 10.51
C TYR A 8 18.08 3.54 10.30
N ARG A 9 19.41 3.43 10.16
CA ARG A 9 20.28 4.57 9.88
C ARG A 9 19.97 5.26 8.56
N ALA A 10 19.66 4.49 7.51
CA ALA A 10 19.30 5.07 6.22
C ALA A 10 18.03 5.93 6.30
N ILE A 11 17.07 5.53 7.14
CA ILE A 11 15.86 6.32 7.41
C ILE A 11 16.23 7.57 8.24
N GLU A 12 17.00 7.40 9.30
CA GLU A 12 17.46 8.49 10.16
C GLU A 12 18.26 9.56 9.38
N ASP A 13 19.15 9.11 8.50
CA ASP A 13 20.00 9.97 7.67
C ASP A 13 19.30 10.46 6.38
N ASN A 14 18.04 10.05 6.14
CA ASN A 14 17.27 10.33 4.91
C ASN A 14 18.06 9.98 3.65
N THR A 15 18.62 8.77 3.60
CA THR A 15 19.46 8.29 2.50
C THR A 15 18.87 7.04 1.82
N ASN A 16 19.30 6.78 0.57
CA ASN A 16 18.94 5.58 -0.14
C ASN A 16 19.86 4.41 0.25
N LEU A 17 19.25 3.26 0.57
CA LEU A 17 19.97 2.03 0.90
C LEU A 17 19.62 0.92 -0.09
N TYR A 18 20.63 0.34 -0.70
CA TYR A 18 20.50 -0.83 -1.58
C TYR A 18 21.02 -2.07 -0.87
N ILE A 19 20.16 -3.10 -0.73
CA ILE A 19 20.48 -4.34 -0.04
C ILE A 19 20.36 -5.51 -1.03
N GLN A 20 21.47 -6.17 -1.30
CA GLN A 20 21.45 -7.46 -1.99
C GLN A 20 21.50 -8.59 -0.95
N ALA A 21 20.53 -9.50 -1.00
CA ALA A 21 20.44 -10.62 -0.09
C ALA A 21 19.82 -11.84 -0.79
N PRO A 22 20.32 -13.05 -0.53
CA PRO A 22 19.72 -14.28 -1.05
C PRO A 22 18.29 -14.45 -0.54
N THR A 23 17.52 -15.29 -1.23
CA THR A 23 16.16 -15.68 -0.80
C THR A 23 16.21 -16.45 0.52
N GLY A 24 15.13 -16.37 1.31
CA GLY A 24 15.00 -17.14 2.56
C GLY A 24 15.72 -16.59 3.80
N VAL A 25 16.44 -15.47 3.70
CA VAL A 25 17.16 -14.88 4.85
C VAL A 25 16.32 -13.89 5.67
N GLY A 26 15.01 -13.87 5.49
CA GLY A 26 14.13 -12.95 6.24
C GLY A 26 14.28 -11.49 5.81
N LYS A 27 14.47 -11.22 4.51
CA LYS A 27 14.61 -9.87 3.95
C LYS A 27 13.48 -8.93 4.41
N THR A 28 12.24 -9.36 4.25
CA THR A 28 11.06 -8.55 4.55
C THR A 28 11.04 -8.12 6.00
N LEU A 29 11.19 -9.04 6.95
CA LEU A 29 11.23 -8.70 8.38
C LEU A 29 12.44 -7.81 8.72
N SER A 30 13.58 -8.03 8.04
CA SER A 30 14.81 -7.25 8.30
C SER A 30 14.72 -5.81 7.80
N THR A 31 13.78 -5.50 6.91
CA THR A 31 13.53 -4.13 6.41
C THR A 31 12.30 -3.50 7.06
N VAL A 32 11.21 -4.26 7.23
CA VAL A 32 9.97 -3.77 7.83
C VAL A 32 10.17 -3.42 9.31
N PHE A 33 10.83 -4.27 10.09
CA PHE A 33 11.00 -4.05 11.52
C PHE A 33 11.71 -2.72 11.86
N PRO A 34 12.88 -2.39 11.29
CA PRO A 34 13.51 -1.09 11.55
C PRO A 34 12.73 0.09 10.99
N ALA A 35 11.98 -0.08 9.90
CA ALA A 35 11.09 0.97 9.38
C ALA A 35 9.94 1.26 10.36
N VAL A 36 9.34 0.22 10.94
CA VAL A 36 8.32 0.36 11.99
C VAL A 36 8.89 1.03 13.24
N GLN A 37 10.13 0.70 13.63
CA GLN A 37 10.78 1.39 14.75
C GLN A 37 11.00 2.88 14.47
N ALA A 38 11.45 3.24 13.26
CA ALA A 38 11.64 4.63 12.86
C ALA A 38 10.30 5.39 12.83
N LEU A 39 9.23 4.76 12.30
CA LEU A 39 7.88 5.31 12.34
C LEU A 39 7.41 5.58 13.78
N GLY A 40 7.62 4.64 14.70
CA GLY A 40 7.28 4.81 16.11
C GLY A 40 8.05 5.92 16.81
N GLN A 41 9.19 6.33 16.27
CA GLN A 41 9.99 7.48 16.71
C GLN A 41 9.69 8.77 15.93
N GLN A 42 8.60 8.76 15.14
CA GLN A 42 8.16 9.92 14.35
C GLN A 42 9.18 10.41 13.30
N MET A 43 10.04 9.51 12.80
CA MET A 43 10.98 9.80 11.72
C MET A 43 10.34 9.74 10.33
N SER A 44 9.11 9.25 10.26
CA SER A 44 8.30 9.21 9.03
C SER A 44 6.82 9.16 9.37
N ASP A 45 5.99 9.57 8.42
CA ASP A 45 4.52 9.57 8.56
C ASP A 45 3.91 8.22 8.17
N LYS A 46 4.50 7.55 7.17
CA LYS A 46 3.98 6.28 6.61
C LYS A 46 5.09 5.42 6.02
N ILE A 47 4.81 4.13 5.94
CA ILE A 47 5.65 3.14 5.24
C ILE A 47 4.91 2.65 4.00
N PHE A 48 5.50 2.80 2.83
CA PHE A 48 5.06 2.18 1.58
C PHE A 48 5.90 0.94 1.30
N TYR A 49 5.29 -0.24 1.35
CA TYR A 49 5.92 -1.49 0.94
C TYR A 49 5.51 -1.80 -0.50
N LEU A 50 6.49 -1.72 -1.41
CA LEU A 50 6.27 -1.80 -2.85
C LEU A 50 6.68 -3.16 -3.38
N THR A 51 5.77 -3.83 -4.09
CA THR A 51 6.01 -5.15 -4.68
C THR A 51 5.16 -5.35 -5.93
N SER A 52 5.71 -6.05 -6.94
CA SER A 52 5.00 -6.36 -8.18
C SER A 52 4.28 -7.72 -8.18
N LYS A 53 4.57 -8.57 -7.20
CA LYS A 53 4.08 -9.97 -7.17
C LYS A 53 3.13 -10.22 -6.01
N THR A 54 2.08 -11.00 -6.26
CA THR A 54 1.11 -11.40 -5.22
C THR A 54 1.76 -12.15 -4.08
N ILE A 55 2.70 -13.07 -4.37
CA ILE A 55 3.41 -13.86 -3.36
C ILE A 55 4.21 -12.96 -2.40
N THR A 56 4.95 -11.99 -2.90
CA THR A 56 5.72 -11.07 -2.06
C THR A 56 4.83 -10.11 -1.28
N ARG A 57 3.64 -9.82 -1.78
CA ARG A 57 2.60 -9.09 -1.05
C ARG A 57 2.15 -9.86 0.18
N THR A 58 1.81 -11.15 0.04
CA THR A 58 1.43 -12.02 1.17
C THR A 58 2.55 -12.10 2.21
N VAL A 59 3.81 -12.21 1.79
CA VAL A 59 4.96 -12.21 2.72
C VAL A 59 5.05 -10.89 3.51
N ALA A 60 4.72 -9.75 2.91
CA ALA A 60 4.67 -8.49 3.62
C ALA A 60 3.50 -8.45 4.62
N GLU A 61 2.31 -8.91 4.23
CA GLU A 61 1.14 -9.01 5.10
C GLU A 61 1.43 -9.92 6.30
N ASP A 62 2.00 -11.11 6.07
CA ASP A 62 2.42 -12.04 7.11
C ASP A 62 3.46 -11.43 8.06
N THR A 63 4.39 -10.63 7.51
CA THR A 63 5.40 -9.95 8.33
C THR A 63 4.75 -8.95 9.28
N TYR A 64 3.81 -8.14 8.82
CA TYR A 64 3.06 -7.24 9.69
C TYR A 64 2.19 -8.00 10.70
N ALA A 65 1.61 -9.13 10.30
CA ALA A 65 0.86 -9.99 11.21
C ALA A 65 1.75 -10.53 12.35
N ILE A 66 2.94 -11.04 12.02
CA ILE A 66 3.92 -11.48 13.03
C ILE A 66 4.29 -10.35 13.99
N LEU A 67 4.55 -9.15 13.48
CA LEU A 67 4.89 -8.00 14.33
C LEU A 67 3.72 -7.63 15.25
N ARG A 68 2.49 -7.64 14.73
CA ARG A 68 1.27 -7.38 15.51
C ARG A 68 1.09 -8.41 16.61
N ASP A 69 1.29 -9.70 16.34
CA ASP A 69 1.19 -10.79 17.32
C ASP A 69 2.26 -10.65 18.42
N ASN A 70 3.32 -9.88 18.16
CA ASN A 70 4.36 -9.48 19.11
C ASN A 70 4.18 -8.05 19.67
N GLY A 71 2.98 -7.50 19.63
CA GLY A 71 2.62 -6.25 20.30
C GLY A 71 2.70 -4.97 19.43
N LEU A 72 2.85 -5.09 18.11
CA LEU A 72 2.77 -3.92 17.24
C LEU A 72 1.32 -3.43 17.09
N HIS A 73 1.07 -2.19 17.46
CA HIS A 73 -0.19 -1.50 17.21
C HIS A 73 -0.04 -0.55 16.02
N MET A 74 -0.22 -1.09 14.83
CA MET A 74 -0.06 -0.38 13.57
C MET A 74 -1.13 -0.83 12.58
N ARG A 75 -1.82 0.12 11.95
CA ARG A 75 -2.80 -0.19 10.91
C ARG A 75 -2.15 -0.25 9.54
N THR A 76 -2.47 -1.32 8.80
CA THR A 76 -1.95 -1.52 7.44
C THR A 76 -3.07 -1.77 6.45
N VAL A 77 -2.90 -1.32 5.21
CA VAL A 77 -3.80 -1.61 4.11
C VAL A 77 -3.03 -2.15 2.91
N THR A 78 -3.61 -3.15 2.25
CA THR A 78 -3.11 -3.67 0.98
C THR A 78 -3.97 -3.14 -0.17
N LEU A 79 -3.38 -2.31 -1.03
CA LEU A 79 -4.07 -1.79 -2.21
C LEU A 79 -4.11 -2.84 -3.31
N THR A 80 -5.30 -3.11 -3.82
CA THR A 80 -5.55 -4.03 -4.92
C THR A 80 -5.96 -3.23 -6.16
N ALA A 81 -5.41 -3.60 -7.31
CA ALA A 81 -5.72 -2.93 -8.57
C ALA A 81 -7.22 -2.97 -8.88
N LYS A 82 -7.72 -1.90 -9.48
CA LYS A 82 -9.16 -1.69 -9.72
C LYS A 82 -9.82 -2.81 -10.51
N ASP A 83 -9.10 -3.39 -11.49
CA ASP A 83 -9.55 -4.52 -12.27
C ASP A 83 -9.66 -5.83 -11.49
N LYS A 84 -8.94 -5.95 -10.37
CA LYS A 84 -8.92 -7.14 -9.51
C LYS A 84 -9.87 -7.05 -8.31
N ILE A 85 -10.31 -5.84 -7.96
CA ILE A 85 -11.18 -5.62 -6.81
C ILE A 85 -12.59 -5.16 -7.20
N CYS A 86 -12.80 -4.75 -8.44
CA CYS A 86 -14.14 -4.37 -8.92
C CYS A 86 -15.08 -5.58 -8.89
N PRO A 87 -16.24 -5.48 -8.25
CA PRO A 87 -17.20 -6.58 -8.19
C PRO A 87 -18.05 -6.74 -9.47
N LEU A 88 -17.89 -5.83 -10.45
CA LEU A 88 -18.61 -5.85 -11.71
C LEU A 88 -17.76 -6.47 -12.81
N ASP A 89 -18.36 -7.32 -13.64
CA ASP A 89 -17.70 -7.95 -14.80
C ASP A 89 -17.24 -6.91 -15.82
N GLU A 90 -18.07 -5.90 -16.08
CA GLU A 90 -17.74 -4.77 -16.93
C GLU A 90 -17.60 -3.49 -16.09
N ARG A 91 -16.45 -2.82 -16.22
CA ARG A 91 -16.17 -1.58 -15.52
C ARG A 91 -16.77 -0.39 -16.26
N ASN A 92 -17.81 0.18 -15.69
CA ASN A 92 -18.35 1.47 -16.09
C ASN A 92 -18.53 2.34 -14.85
N CYS A 93 -17.48 3.11 -14.51
CA CYS A 93 -17.37 3.82 -13.23
C CYS A 93 -18.14 5.14 -13.19
N ASN A 94 -19.34 5.20 -13.77
CA ASN A 94 -20.22 6.35 -13.64
C ASN A 94 -21.43 6.05 -12.73
N PRO A 95 -22.03 7.05 -12.06
CA PRO A 95 -23.13 6.85 -11.12
C PRO A 95 -24.44 6.33 -11.76
N VAL A 96 -24.57 6.35 -13.09
CA VAL A 96 -25.74 5.83 -13.79
C VAL A 96 -25.62 4.32 -13.97
N ALA A 97 -24.42 3.84 -14.32
CA ALA A 97 -24.19 2.42 -14.66
C ALA A 97 -23.65 1.61 -13.47
N CYS A 98 -22.91 2.24 -12.54
CA CYS A 98 -22.29 1.54 -11.42
C CYS A 98 -23.05 1.79 -10.10
N PRO A 99 -23.66 0.75 -9.49
CA PRO A 99 -24.37 0.88 -8.23
C PRO A 99 -23.46 1.31 -7.07
N TYR A 100 -22.19 0.95 -7.10
CA TYR A 100 -21.19 1.31 -6.09
C TYR A 100 -20.69 2.76 -6.25
N ALA A 101 -20.78 3.34 -7.44
CA ALA A 101 -20.46 4.75 -7.67
C ALA A 101 -21.64 5.66 -7.32
N LYS A 102 -22.88 5.17 -7.51
CA LYS A 102 -24.09 5.93 -7.18
C LYS A 102 -24.19 6.16 -5.68
N GLY A 103 -24.14 7.41 -5.25
CA GLY A 103 -24.20 7.80 -3.82
C GLY A 103 -22.97 7.34 -3.01
N HIS A 104 -21.85 7.09 -3.66
CA HIS A 104 -20.59 6.70 -3.00
C HIS A 104 -20.19 7.73 -1.93
N PHE A 105 -20.19 9.00 -2.29
CA PHE A 105 -19.76 10.08 -1.41
C PHE A 105 -20.67 10.29 -0.18
N ASP A 106 -21.91 9.83 -0.23
CA ASP A 106 -22.85 9.92 0.89
C ASP A 106 -22.56 8.84 1.96
N ARG A 107 -21.88 7.74 1.56
CA ARG A 107 -21.70 6.55 2.40
C ARG A 107 -20.24 6.23 2.73
N ILE A 108 -19.29 6.84 2.02
CA ILE A 108 -17.88 6.46 2.15
C ILE A 108 -17.32 6.75 3.55
N ASN A 109 -17.72 7.83 4.18
CA ASN A 109 -17.23 8.18 5.51
C ASN A 109 -17.61 7.12 6.56
N ASP A 110 -18.86 6.63 6.51
CA ASP A 110 -19.34 5.59 7.42
C ASP A 110 -18.61 4.26 7.14
N ALA A 111 -18.38 3.94 5.87
CA ALA A 111 -17.64 2.74 5.47
C ALA A 111 -16.18 2.78 5.93
N VAL A 112 -15.51 3.91 5.76
CA VAL A 112 -14.13 4.11 6.24
C VAL A 112 -14.08 4.03 7.76
N TYR A 113 -15.00 4.69 8.47
CA TYR A 113 -15.07 4.65 9.92
C TYR A 113 -15.25 3.21 10.43
N ASP A 114 -16.19 2.47 9.85
CA ASP A 114 -16.50 1.09 10.25
C ASP A 114 -15.26 0.18 10.10
N ILE A 115 -14.59 0.21 8.95
CA ILE A 115 -13.43 -0.65 8.72
C ILE A 115 -12.22 -0.26 9.57
N ILE A 116 -11.90 1.03 9.73
CA ILE A 116 -10.72 1.45 10.52
C ILE A 116 -10.89 1.23 12.02
N THR A 117 -12.12 1.23 12.53
CA THR A 117 -12.39 0.95 13.94
C THR A 117 -12.43 -0.56 14.23
N SER A 118 -12.70 -1.38 13.22
CA SER A 118 -12.89 -2.82 13.36
C SER A 118 -11.64 -3.63 12.94
N GLN A 119 -10.78 -3.08 12.07
CA GLN A 119 -9.67 -3.82 11.46
C GLN A 119 -8.33 -3.09 11.63
N MET A 120 -7.29 -3.85 11.99
CA MET A 120 -5.91 -3.35 12.04
C MET A 120 -5.11 -3.74 10.77
N VAL A 121 -5.42 -4.88 10.18
CA VAL A 121 -4.84 -5.34 8.90
C VAL A 121 -5.95 -5.42 7.88
N ILE A 122 -5.88 -4.53 6.90
CA ILE A 122 -6.95 -4.34 5.92
C ILE A 122 -6.47 -4.89 4.57
N GLY A 123 -6.79 -6.15 4.33
CA GLY A 123 -6.55 -6.84 3.06
C GLY A 123 -7.72 -6.67 2.10
N ARG A 124 -7.56 -7.30 0.91
CA ARG A 124 -8.57 -7.29 -0.15
C ARG A 124 -9.95 -7.74 0.35
N ASP A 125 -10.01 -8.83 1.10
CA ASP A 125 -11.28 -9.45 1.51
C ASP A 125 -12.00 -8.58 2.54
N ASN A 126 -11.28 -7.94 3.47
CA ASN A 126 -11.87 -6.96 4.37
C ASN A 126 -12.45 -5.76 3.59
N VAL A 127 -11.68 -5.22 2.63
CA VAL A 127 -12.17 -4.11 1.79
C VAL A 127 -13.44 -4.51 1.04
N MET A 128 -13.49 -5.71 0.46
CA MET A 128 -14.68 -6.21 -0.25
C MET A 128 -15.87 -6.38 0.67
N GLU A 129 -15.68 -6.94 1.87
CA GLU A 129 -16.74 -7.13 2.85
C GLU A 129 -17.38 -5.80 3.25
N TYR A 130 -16.56 -4.83 3.69
CA TYR A 130 -17.04 -3.54 4.16
C TYR A 130 -17.59 -2.67 3.02
N ALA A 131 -16.99 -2.72 1.84
CA ALA A 131 -17.50 -2.03 0.66
C ALA A 131 -18.89 -2.55 0.24
N ASN A 132 -19.11 -3.85 0.29
CA ASN A 132 -20.43 -4.45 0.03
C ASN A 132 -21.45 -4.08 1.12
N ARG A 133 -21.06 -4.12 2.39
CA ARG A 133 -21.91 -3.73 3.54
C ARG A 133 -22.45 -2.31 3.39
N HIS A 134 -21.60 -1.38 2.97
CA HIS A 134 -21.94 0.03 2.81
C HIS A 134 -22.32 0.42 1.38
N ASN A 135 -22.29 -0.52 0.43
CA ASN A 135 -22.56 -0.29 -0.99
C ASN A 135 -21.72 0.85 -1.58
N VAL A 136 -20.40 0.82 -1.36
CA VAL A 136 -19.41 1.78 -1.86
C VAL A 136 -18.40 1.09 -2.78
N CYS A 137 -17.71 1.86 -3.63
CA CYS A 137 -16.68 1.30 -4.50
C CYS A 137 -15.50 0.77 -3.66
N PRO A 138 -15.18 -0.54 -3.71
CA PRO A 138 -14.10 -1.10 -2.90
C PRO A 138 -12.72 -0.53 -3.25
N PHE A 139 -12.48 -0.19 -4.52
CA PHE A 139 -11.23 0.43 -4.94
C PHE A 139 -11.06 1.82 -4.31
N GLU A 140 -12.03 2.72 -4.50
CA GLU A 140 -11.97 4.08 -3.95
C GLU A 140 -11.92 4.05 -2.42
N MET A 141 -12.73 3.17 -1.79
CA MET A 141 -12.70 2.97 -0.34
C MET A 141 -11.31 2.55 0.15
N SER A 142 -10.62 1.63 -0.53
CA SER A 142 -9.27 1.22 -0.13
C SER A 142 -8.26 2.38 -0.16
N LEU A 143 -8.43 3.27 -1.14
CA LEU A 143 -7.62 4.48 -1.24
C LEU A 143 -7.92 5.47 -0.10
N ASP A 144 -9.18 5.64 0.28
CA ASP A 144 -9.55 6.55 1.40
C ASP A 144 -9.12 5.97 2.74
N VAL A 145 -9.27 4.65 2.95
CA VAL A 145 -8.75 3.94 4.13
C VAL A 145 -7.24 4.13 4.30
N SER A 146 -6.48 4.21 3.19
CA SER A 146 -5.03 4.36 3.24
C SER A 146 -4.56 5.61 3.98
N TYR A 147 -5.38 6.68 4.06
CA TYR A 147 -5.06 7.85 4.86
C TYR A 147 -4.94 7.56 6.35
N TRP A 148 -5.71 6.59 6.83
CA TRP A 148 -5.82 6.19 8.23
C TRP A 148 -4.89 5.03 8.60
N CYS A 149 -4.05 4.60 7.64
CA CYS A 149 -3.10 3.51 7.82
C CYS A 149 -1.68 4.05 7.88
N ASP A 150 -0.87 3.45 8.73
CA ASP A 150 0.55 3.76 8.89
C ASP A 150 1.40 3.02 7.85
N GLY A 151 0.93 1.85 7.41
CA GLY A 151 1.57 1.02 6.39
C GLY A 151 0.67 0.78 5.18
N ILE A 152 1.24 0.96 3.99
CA ILE A 152 0.54 0.75 2.71
C ILE A 152 1.35 -0.26 1.90
N ILE A 153 0.75 -1.42 1.62
CA ILE A 153 1.33 -2.45 0.75
C ILE A 153 0.70 -2.29 -0.63
N CYS A 154 1.50 -2.05 -1.66
CA CYS A 154 0.97 -1.80 -3.00
C CYS A 154 1.95 -2.17 -4.12
N ASP A 155 1.45 -2.15 -5.36
CA ASP A 155 2.28 -2.33 -6.55
C ASP A 155 3.14 -1.07 -6.80
N TYR A 156 4.27 -1.25 -7.50
CA TYR A 156 5.17 -0.16 -7.92
C TYR A 156 4.45 0.95 -8.68
N ASN A 157 3.42 0.61 -9.45
CA ASN A 157 2.65 1.57 -10.25
C ASN A 157 2.04 2.67 -9.39
N TYR A 158 1.65 2.36 -8.15
CA TYR A 158 1.06 3.36 -7.25
C TYR A 158 2.03 4.46 -6.82
N VAL A 159 3.32 4.28 -7.06
CA VAL A 159 4.35 5.29 -6.75
C VAL A 159 5.01 5.83 -8.01
N PHE A 160 5.35 4.97 -8.96
CA PHE A 160 6.24 5.32 -10.07
C PHE A 160 5.54 5.55 -11.42
N ASP A 161 4.30 5.07 -11.60
CA ASP A 161 3.57 5.23 -12.84
C ASP A 161 2.94 6.62 -12.91
N PRO A 162 3.19 7.42 -13.97
CA PRO A 162 2.64 8.77 -14.10
C PRO A 162 1.11 8.84 -14.05
N ASP A 163 0.43 7.79 -14.54
CA ASP A 163 -1.03 7.75 -14.64
C ASP A 163 -1.68 7.11 -13.41
N ALA A 164 -1.04 6.07 -12.84
CA ALA A 164 -1.58 5.28 -11.74
C ALA A 164 -1.09 5.72 -10.34
N SER A 165 -0.08 6.61 -10.27
CA SER A 165 0.49 7.04 -8.98
C SER A 165 -0.55 7.70 -8.08
N LEU A 166 -0.38 7.47 -6.77
CA LEU A 166 -1.25 8.01 -5.73
C LEU A 166 -1.07 9.53 -5.60
N LYS A 167 -1.74 10.29 -6.45
CA LYS A 167 -1.66 11.77 -6.46
C LYS A 167 -2.04 12.39 -5.12
N ARG A 168 -2.81 11.69 -4.29
CA ARG A 168 -3.16 12.08 -2.92
C ARG A 168 -1.95 12.15 -1.98
N TYR A 169 -0.86 11.41 -2.29
CA TYR A 169 0.39 11.40 -1.53
C TYR A 169 1.53 12.08 -2.28
N PHE A 170 1.55 12.00 -3.61
CA PHE A 170 2.68 12.41 -4.45
C PHE A 170 2.32 13.53 -5.44
N GLY A 171 1.08 14.02 -5.41
CA GLY A 171 0.63 15.11 -6.26
C GLY A 171 1.16 16.48 -5.81
N ASN A 172 0.97 17.50 -6.66
CA ASN A 172 1.39 18.87 -6.37
C ASN A 172 0.75 19.38 -5.07
N GLY A 173 1.58 19.81 -4.13
CA GLY A 173 1.16 20.30 -2.81
C GLY A 173 0.98 19.23 -1.72
N ALA A 174 1.06 17.96 -2.06
CA ALA A 174 1.13 16.91 -1.05
C ALA A 174 2.49 16.96 -0.34
N LYS A 175 2.46 16.84 0.99
CA LYS A 175 3.66 16.80 1.84
C LYS A 175 3.54 15.62 2.80
N GLY A 176 4.64 14.94 3.03
CA GLY A 176 4.74 13.86 4.01
C GLY A 176 6.11 13.22 3.94
N ASP A 177 6.57 12.72 5.07
CA ASP A 177 7.83 12.01 5.18
C ASP A 177 7.53 10.51 5.11
N TYR A 178 7.89 9.90 3.97
CA TYR A 178 7.54 8.51 3.69
C TYR A 178 8.77 7.63 3.56
N VAL A 179 8.70 6.44 4.16
CA VAL A 179 9.67 5.38 3.94
C VAL A 179 9.17 4.46 2.82
N PHE A 180 10.00 4.26 1.79
CA PHE A 180 9.72 3.33 0.70
C PHE A 180 10.58 2.07 0.86
N LEU A 181 9.94 0.93 1.08
CA LEU A 181 10.55 -0.38 1.07
C LEU A 181 10.25 -1.04 -0.27
N VAL A 182 11.24 -1.06 -1.15
CA VAL A 182 11.09 -1.58 -2.53
C VAL A 182 11.61 -3.01 -2.58
N ASP A 183 10.71 -3.98 -2.59
CA ASP A 183 11.07 -5.39 -2.68
C ASP A 183 11.35 -5.79 -4.13
N GLU A 184 12.36 -6.66 -4.35
CA GLU A 184 12.77 -7.13 -5.67
C GLU A 184 13.02 -5.96 -6.67
N ALA A 185 13.72 -4.92 -6.20
CA ALA A 185 13.95 -3.65 -6.93
C ALA A 185 14.57 -3.82 -8.33
N HIS A 186 15.20 -4.97 -8.62
CA HIS A 186 15.71 -5.29 -9.95
C HIS A 186 14.60 -5.34 -11.03
N ASN A 187 13.35 -5.61 -10.63
CA ASN A 187 12.21 -5.59 -11.55
C ASN A 187 11.79 -4.16 -11.95
N LEU A 188 12.24 -3.12 -11.25
CA LEU A 188 11.86 -1.74 -11.56
C LEU A 188 12.33 -1.26 -12.92
N VAL A 189 13.46 -1.78 -13.41
CA VAL A 189 14.00 -1.37 -14.72
C VAL A 189 13.04 -1.72 -15.85
N ASP A 190 12.54 -2.95 -15.87
CA ASP A 190 11.62 -3.40 -16.91
C ASP A 190 10.24 -2.77 -16.71
N ARG A 191 9.78 -2.65 -15.46
CA ARG A 191 8.52 -1.97 -15.14
C ARG A 191 8.55 -0.49 -15.53
N ALA A 192 9.65 0.20 -15.29
CA ALA A 192 9.79 1.60 -15.71
C ALA A 192 9.72 1.75 -17.25
N ARG A 193 10.33 0.84 -17.99
CA ARG A 193 10.20 0.82 -19.46
C ARG A 193 8.74 0.68 -19.89
N GLU A 194 7.97 -0.22 -19.25
CA GLU A 194 6.54 -0.39 -19.55
C GLU A 194 5.74 0.88 -19.20
N MET A 195 5.94 1.46 -18.01
CA MET A 195 5.22 2.65 -17.53
C MET A 195 5.46 3.90 -18.39
N TYR A 196 6.66 4.04 -18.95
CA TYR A 196 7.06 5.21 -19.74
C TYR A 196 7.13 4.95 -21.23
N SER A 197 6.56 3.83 -21.73
CA SER A 197 6.50 3.48 -23.15
C SER A 197 5.09 3.71 -23.70
N ALA A 198 5.01 4.26 -24.90
CA ALA A 198 3.76 4.41 -25.66
C ALA A 198 3.85 3.65 -26.97
N VAL A 199 2.76 2.98 -27.36
CA VAL A 199 2.64 2.31 -28.65
C VAL A 199 1.73 3.17 -29.53
N LEU A 200 2.26 3.69 -30.63
CA LEU A 200 1.45 4.33 -31.68
C LEU A 200 0.75 3.21 -32.48
N LYS A 201 -0.57 3.24 -32.49
CA LYS A 201 -1.41 2.36 -33.31
C LYS A 201 -1.82 3.07 -34.59
#